data_a9bc819cbf1325896caced46f7946760
#
_entry.id   a9bc819cbf1325896caced46f7946760
#
_cell.length_a   1.000
_cell.length_b   1.000
_cell.length_c   1.000
_cell.angle_alpha   90.00
_cell.angle_beta   90.00
_cell.angle_gamma   90.00
#
_symmetry.space_group_name_H-M   'P 1'
#
loop_
_entity.id
_entity.type
_entity.pdbx_description
1 polymer ?
#
loop_
_entity_poly.entity_id
_entity_poly.type
_entity_poly.pdbx_seq_one_letter_code
_entity_poly.pdbx_strand_id
1 'polypeptide(L)'
;LTTSADANTTAFDVLAIGRSGVDIYPLQTGVGLELVESFGKFLGGSAANVAVAAARLGCTSALISGVGDDPFGRYVSGELVRLGVDNRFIVVDETYATPVTFCEIFPPDDFPLYFYRKPSAPDLQVRPENIDSAAVRSARLYWSTVTGLSEEP
;
A
#
# COMPACT_ATOMS: atom_id res chain seq x y z
N LEU A 1 42.04 14.96 10.65
CA LEU A 1 41.02 15.06 9.60
C LEU A 1 40.33 13.71 9.48
N THR A 2 39.30 13.48 10.29
CA THR A 2 38.42 12.31 10.21
C THR A 2 37.26 12.68 9.29
N THR A 3 37.27 12.16 8.07
CA THR A 3 36.14 12.15 7.19
C THR A 3 35.12 11.20 7.77
N SER A 4 34.02 11.73 8.32
CA SER A 4 32.84 10.95 8.62
C SER A 4 32.31 10.37 7.31
N ALA A 5 32.27 9.06 7.22
CA ALA A 5 31.56 8.39 6.15
C ALA A 5 30.08 8.72 6.33
N ASP A 6 29.56 9.63 5.53
CA ASP A 6 28.12 9.80 5.36
C ASP A 6 27.57 8.44 4.91
N ALA A 7 26.78 7.83 5.80
CA ALA A 7 26.01 6.66 5.44
C ALA A 7 25.15 7.06 4.23
N ASN A 8 25.46 6.48 3.10
CA ASN A 8 24.78 6.68 1.82
C ASN A 8 23.32 6.21 1.97
N THR A 9 22.47 7.08 2.52
CA THR A 9 21.04 6.89 2.49
C THR A 9 20.62 7.07 1.04
N THR A 10 20.44 5.97 0.35
CA THR A 10 19.96 5.96 -1.04
C THR A 10 18.65 6.72 -1.08
N ALA A 11 18.68 7.92 -1.61
CA ALA A 11 17.48 8.74 -1.76
C ALA A 11 16.52 8.05 -2.73
N PHE A 12 15.23 7.98 -2.35
CA PHE A 12 14.21 7.46 -3.25
C PHE A 12 13.80 8.51 -4.27
N ASP A 13 13.57 8.10 -5.49
CA ASP A 13 12.94 8.97 -6.49
C ASP A 13 11.49 9.27 -6.08
N VAL A 14 10.78 8.25 -5.57
CA VAL A 14 9.40 8.40 -5.09
C VAL A 14 9.25 7.70 -3.73
N LEU A 15 8.83 8.46 -2.74
CA LEU A 15 8.39 7.95 -1.45
C LEU A 15 6.89 8.22 -1.29
N ALA A 16 6.09 7.17 -1.33
CA ALA A 16 4.64 7.28 -1.17
C ALA A 16 4.22 6.95 0.27
N ILE A 17 3.16 7.62 0.73
CA ILE A 17 2.49 7.28 2.01
C ILE A 17 1.00 7.10 1.78
N GLY A 18 0.41 6.10 2.44
CA GLY A 18 -1.03 5.88 2.45
C GLY A 18 -1.40 4.40 2.39
N ARG A 19 -2.59 4.12 1.91
CA ARG A 19 -3.19 2.80 1.94
C ARG A 19 -2.45 1.79 1.06
N SER A 20 -2.21 0.63 1.65
CA SER A 20 -1.96 -0.64 0.97
C SER A 20 -2.97 -1.69 1.45
N GLY A 21 -3.24 -2.69 0.63
CA GLY A 21 -4.19 -3.74 0.98
C GLY A 21 -4.32 -4.77 -0.13
N VAL A 22 -5.37 -5.57 -0.04
CA VAL A 22 -5.66 -6.62 -1.01
C VAL A 22 -6.94 -6.29 -1.74
N ASP A 23 -6.87 -6.25 -3.07
CA ASP A 23 -8.05 -6.19 -3.91
C ASP A 23 -8.43 -7.61 -4.36
N ILE A 24 -9.69 -7.95 -4.19
CA ILE A 24 -10.28 -9.25 -4.54
C ILE A 24 -11.26 -9.02 -5.68
N TYR A 25 -10.88 -9.46 -6.87
CA TYR A 25 -11.70 -9.34 -8.06
C TYR A 25 -12.37 -10.66 -8.43
N PRO A 26 -13.66 -10.65 -8.79
CA PRO A 26 -14.31 -11.85 -9.31
C PRO A 26 -13.67 -12.29 -10.63
N LEU A 27 -13.59 -13.60 -10.84
CA LEU A 27 -13.22 -14.17 -12.13
C LEU A 27 -14.44 -14.33 -13.04
N GLN A 28 -15.64 -14.05 -12.52
CA GLN A 28 -16.92 -14.03 -13.22
C GLN A 28 -17.38 -12.57 -13.31
N THR A 29 -17.85 -12.15 -14.48
CA THR A 29 -18.36 -10.80 -14.73
C THR A 29 -19.86 -10.80 -14.97
N GLY A 30 -20.53 -9.69 -14.67
CA GLY A 30 -21.98 -9.53 -14.88
C GLY A 30 -22.84 -10.23 -13.85
N VAL A 31 -22.27 -10.64 -12.71
CA VAL A 31 -23.00 -11.23 -11.56
C VAL A 31 -22.61 -10.51 -10.27
N GLY A 32 -23.56 -10.41 -9.34
CA GLY A 32 -23.28 -9.85 -8.02
C GLY A 32 -22.38 -10.75 -7.19
N LEU A 33 -21.69 -10.17 -6.19
CA LEU A 33 -20.72 -10.90 -5.36
C LEU A 33 -21.32 -12.12 -4.66
N GLU A 34 -22.61 -12.11 -4.36
CA GLU A 34 -23.34 -13.23 -3.74
C GLU A 34 -23.42 -14.47 -4.63
N LEU A 35 -23.16 -14.31 -5.94
CA LEU A 35 -23.19 -15.39 -6.93
C LEU A 35 -21.80 -15.74 -7.47
N VAL A 36 -20.76 -15.00 -7.04
CA VAL A 36 -19.38 -15.25 -7.48
C VAL A 36 -18.80 -16.45 -6.75
N GLU A 37 -18.29 -17.42 -7.49
CA GLU A 37 -17.71 -18.67 -6.95
C GLU A 37 -16.19 -18.63 -6.86
N SER A 38 -15.52 -17.75 -7.63
CA SER A 38 -14.05 -17.69 -7.70
C SER A 38 -13.52 -16.27 -7.85
N PHE A 39 -12.38 -16.02 -7.18
CA PHE A 39 -11.77 -14.70 -7.10
C PHE A 39 -10.28 -14.74 -7.39
N GLY A 40 -9.78 -13.67 -7.95
CA GLY A 40 -8.35 -13.34 -8.03
C GLY A 40 -7.95 -12.36 -6.94
N LYS A 41 -6.72 -12.52 -6.42
CA LYS A 41 -6.14 -11.67 -5.40
C LYS A 41 -5.04 -10.79 -5.99
N PHE A 42 -5.10 -9.49 -5.72
CA PHE A 42 -4.18 -8.48 -6.27
C PHE A 42 -3.72 -7.51 -5.19
N LEU A 43 -2.55 -6.90 -5.39
CA LEU A 43 -2.11 -5.78 -4.57
C LEU A 43 -3.01 -4.57 -4.87
N GLY A 44 -3.58 -4.00 -3.82
CA GLY A 44 -4.42 -2.82 -3.89
C GLY A 44 -3.90 -1.67 -3.03
N GLY A 45 -4.60 -0.55 -3.12
CA GLY A 45 -4.29 0.68 -2.41
C GLY A 45 -3.65 1.74 -3.31
N SER A 46 -4.17 2.96 -3.23
CA SER A 46 -3.74 4.06 -4.09
C SER A 46 -2.24 4.38 -3.96
N ALA A 47 -1.71 4.41 -2.72
CA ALA A 47 -0.30 4.66 -2.48
C ALA A 47 0.59 3.50 -2.97
N ALA A 48 0.16 2.27 -2.76
CA ALA A 48 0.86 1.09 -3.29
C ALA A 48 0.90 1.12 -4.82
N ASN A 49 -0.21 1.48 -5.48
CA ASN A 49 -0.26 1.59 -6.94
C ASN A 49 0.69 2.65 -7.49
N VAL A 50 0.82 3.81 -6.82
CA VAL A 50 1.77 4.86 -7.21
C VAL A 50 3.20 4.39 -7.05
N ALA A 51 3.55 3.77 -5.91
CA ALA A 51 4.90 3.26 -5.68
C ALA A 51 5.28 2.18 -6.71
N VAL A 52 4.37 1.25 -7.01
CA VAL A 52 4.57 0.22 -8.04
C VAL A 52 4.70 0.81 -9.44
N ALA A 53 3.87 1.79 -9.79
CA ALA A 53 3.98 2.47 -11.08
C ALA A 53 5.34 3.16 -11.23
N ALA A 54 5.81 3.86 -10.20
CA ALA A 54 7.14 4.48 -10.19
C ALA A 54 8.26 3.44 -10.39
N ALA A 55 8.22 2.33 -9.63
CA ALA A 55 9.21 1.25 -9.78
C ALA A 55 9.22 0.67 -11.20
N ARG A 56 8.06 0.43 -11.79
CA ARG A 56 7.94 -0.09 -13.17
C ARG A 56 8.44 0.88 -14.23
N LEU A 57 8.45 2.17 -13.94
CA LEU A 57 9.02 3.21 -14.80
C LEU A 57 10.53 3.42 -14.56
N GLY A 58 11.16 2.57 -13.74
CA GLY A 58 12.61 2.61 -13.47
C GLY A 58 13.04 3.54 -12.35
N CYS A 59 12.10 4.10 -11.58
CA CYS A 59 12.40 4.91 -10.41
C CYS A 59 12.67 4.02 -9.19
N THR A 60 13.56 4.48 -8.29
CA THR A 60 13.64 3.91 -6.95
C THR A 60 12.43 4.37 -6.14
N SER A 61 11.64 3.44 -5.61
CA SER A 61 10.42 3.76 -4.87
C SER A 61 10.31 3.00 -3.56
N ALA A 62 9.67 3.64 -2.58
CA ALA A 62 9.32 3.04 -1.30
C ALA A 62 7.90 3.44 -0.89
N LEU A 63 7.33 2.64 0.01
CA LEU A 63 5.99 2.87 0.54
C LEU A 63 6.01 2.91 2.06
N ILE A 64 5.48 4.00 2.63
CA ILE A 64 5.12 4.10 4.04
C ILE A 64 3.65 3.70 4.15
N SER A 65 3.36 2.62 4.86
CA SER A 65 2.01 2.10 5.04
C SER A 65 1.96 1.16 6.24
N GLY A 66 0.77 0.65 6.55
CA GLY A 66 0.56 -0.40 7.54
C GLY A 66 -0.12 -1.62 6.95
N VAL A 67 0.22 -2.79 7.48
CA VAL A 67 -0.44 -4.07 7.20
C VAL A 67 -0.69 -4.82 8.50
N GLY A 68 -1.69 -5.69 8.53
CA GLY A 68 -1.93 -6.55 9.67
C GLY A 68 -0.91 -7.69 9.79
N ASP A 69 -0.71 -8.22 11.01
CA ASP A 69 0.02 -9.49 11.21
C ASP A 69 -0.85 -10.67 10.78
N ASP A 70 -1.11 -10.75 9.49
CA ASP A 70 -1.99 -11.75 8.89
C ASP A 70 -1.46 -12.23 7.52
N PRO A 71 -2.06 -13.28 6.92
CA PRO A 71 -1.64 -13.77 5.62
C PRO A 71 -1.70 -12.72 4.50
N PHE A 72 -2.63 -11.77 4.56
CA PHE A 72 -2.73 -10.70 3.56
C PHE A 72 -1.65 -9.64 3.76
N GLY A 73 -1.26 -9.32 5.00
CA GLY A 73 -0.13 -8.44 5.28
C GLY A 73 1.19 -9.01 4.75
N ARG A 74 1.43 -10.30 4.95
CA ARG A 74 2.58 -11.00 4.36
C ARG A 74 2.54 -10.98 2.83
N TYR A 75 1.35 -11.15 2.24
CA TYR A 75 1.18 -11.05 0.80
C TYR A 75 1.51 -9.63 0.28
N VAL A 76 0.95 -8.58 0.89
CA VAL A 76 1.19 -7.19 0.50
C VAL A 76 2.68 -6.86 0.54
N SER A 77 3.36 -7.19 1.67
CA SER A 77 4.79 -6.96 1.83
C SER A 77 5.62 -7.69 0.78
N GLY A 78 5.34 -8.96 0.53
CA GLY A 78 6.04 -9.75 -0.47
C GLY A 78 5.79 -9.27 -1.89
N GLU A 79 4.57 -8.85 -2.20
CA GLU A 79 4.20 -8.37 -3.54
C GLU A 79 4.83 -7.01 -3.85
N LEU A 80 4.93 -6.10 -2.85
CA LEU A 80 5.66 -4.85 -3.01
C LEU A 80 7.12 -5.10 -3.43
N VAL A 81 7.82 -5.99 -2.71
CA VAL A 81 9.20 -6.37 -3.05
C VAL A 81 9.29 -6.99 -4.45
N ARG A 82 8.39 -7.92 -4.77
CA ARG A 82 8.34 -8.55 -6.10
C ARG A 82 8.15 -7.54 -7.23
N LEU A 83 7.43 -6.45 -6.96
CA LEU A 83 7.16 -5.37 -7.91
C LEU A 83 8.20 -4.24 -7.88
N GLY A 84 9.29 -4.40 -7.09
CA GLY A 84 10.41 -3.46 -7.06
C GLY A 84 10.25 -2.28 -6.11
N VAL A 85 9.26 -2.33 -5.21
CA VAL A 85 9.05 -1.30 -4.18
C VAL A 85 9.75 -1.70 -2.90
N ASP A 86 10.51 -0.77 -2.31
CA ASP A 86 11.12 -0.98 -0.99
C ASP A 86 10.05 -0.94 0.10
N ASN A 87 9.94 -2.00 0.87
CA ASN A 87 8.91 -2.20 1.90
C ASN A 87 9.42 -1.97 3.34
N ARG A 88 10.64 -1.41 3.52
CA ARG A 88 11.24 -1.20 4.86
C ARG A 88 10.42 -0.30 5.78
N PHE A 89 9.53 0.51 5.23
CA PHE A 89 8.66 1.43 5.96
C PHE A 89 7.22 0.89 6.11
N ILE A 90 7.01 -0.39 5.89
CA ILE A 90 5.73 -1.05 6.17
C ILE A 90 5.70 -1.41 7.66
N VAL A 91 4.73 -0.84 8.36
CA VAL A 91 4.46 -1.15 9.77
C VAL A 91 3.54 -2.37 9.85
N VAL A 92 3.87 -3.32 10.72
CA VAL A 92 2.98 -4.45 11.01
C VAL A 92 2.16 -4.12 12.25
N ASP A 93 0.85 -4.17 12.13
CA ASP A 93 -0.11 -3.92 13.20
C ASP A 93 -0.69 -5.25 13.71
N GLU A 94 -0.63 -5.47 15.02
CA GLU A 94 -1.14 -6.70 15.66
C GLU A 94 -2.64 -6.62 15.96
N THR A 95 -3.24 -5.44 15.85
CA THR A 95 -4.64 -5.19 16.26
C THR A 95 -5.59 -5.22 15.09
N TYR A 96 -5.22 -4.60 13.97
CA TYR A 96 -6.11 -4.45 12.83
C TYR A 96 -5.68 -5.32 11.67
N ALA A 97 -6.66 -5.96 11.03
CA ALA A 97 -6.43 -6.79 9.86
C ALA A 97 -6.06 -5.97 8.62
N THR A 98 -5.27 -6.57 7.74
CA THR A 98 -4.95 -5.98 6.43
C THR A 98 -6.24 -5.70 5.65
N PRO A 99 -6.42 -4.47 5.13
CA PRO A 99 -7.63 -4.10 4.41
C PRO A 99 -7.84 -4.95 3.16
N VAL A 100 -9.10 -5.33 2.94
CA VAL A 100 -9.54 -6.05 1.74
C VAL A 100 -10.62 -5.24 1.05
N THR A 101 -10.52 -5.14 -0.27
CA THR A 101 -11.54 -4.52 -1.12
C THR A 101 -12.06 -5.55 -2.10
N PHE A 102 -13.37 -5.74 -2.12
CA PHE A 102 -14.03 -6.51 -3.16
C PHE A 102 -14.57 -5.58 -4.24
N CYS A 103 -14.60 -6.07 -5.47
CA CYS A 103 -15.18 -5.35 -6.60
C CYS A 103 -16.21 -6.24 -7.29
N GLU A 104 -17.34 -5.69 -7.67
CA GLU A 104 -18.20 -6.29 -8.69
C GLU A 104 -17.79 -5.78 -10.06
N ILE A 105 -18.00 -6.59 -11.09
CA ILE A 105 -17.62 -6.23 -12.48
C ILE A 105 -18.82 -6.37 -13.38
N PHE A 106 -19.48 -5.25 -13.65
CA PHE A 106 -20.60 -5.13 -14.59
C PHE A 106 -20.19 -4.30 -15.80
N PRO A 107 -19.61 -4.93 -16.83
CA PRO A 107 -19.23 -4.20 -18.03
C PRO A 107 -20.44 -3.49 -18.67
N PRO A 108 -20.24 -2.31 -19.34
CA PRO A 108 -18.93 -1.75 -19.69
C PRO A 108 -18.31 -0.84 -18.63
N ASP A 109 -19.06 -0.30 -17.67
CA ASP A 109 -18.63 0.85 -16.86
C ASP A 109 -19.14 0.89 -15.40
N ASP A 110 -19.70 -0.22 -14.90
CA ASP A 110 -20.17 -0.32 -13.52
C ASP A 110 -19.29 -1.29 -12.70
N PHE A 111 -18.59 -0.74 -11.68
CA PHE A 111 -17.60 -1.47 -10.86
C PHE A 111 -17.76 -1.10 -9.38
N PRO A 112 -18.82 -1.54 -8.70
CA PRO A 112 -19.02 -1.30 -7.28
C PRO A 112 -17.88 -1.84 -6.42
N LEU A 113 -17.44 -1.04 -5.44
CA LEU A 113 -16.36 -1.39 -4.52
C LEU A 113 -16.87 -1.51 -3.09
N TYR A 114 -16.46 -2.58 -2.42
CA TYR A 114 -16.81 -2.87 -1.03
C TYR A 114 -15.54 -2.96 -0.19
N PHE A 115 -15.37 -2.00 0.75
CA PHE A 115 -14.17 -1.86 1.56
C PHE A 115 -14.33 -2.51 2.93
N TYR A 116 -13.53 -3.51 3.22
CA TYR A 116 -13.44 -4.17 4.52
C TYR A 116 -12.22 -3.64 5.28
N ARG A 117 -12.41 -2.49 5.95
CA ARG A 117 -11.36 -1.79 6.71
C ARG A 117 -11.87 -1.10 7.98
N LYS A 118 -12.93 -1.64 8.59
CA LYS A 118 -13.51 -1.09 9.82
C LYS A 118 -13.28 -2.06 10.99
N PRO A 119 -13.19 -1.55 12.24
CA PRO A 119 -13.38 -0.17 12.69
C PRO A 119 -12.23 0.76 12.31
N SER A 120 -11.03 0.25 12.06
CA SER A 120 -9.85 0.96 11.57
C SER A 120 -8.99 0.03 10.71
N ALA A 121 -7.87 0.53 10.21
CA ALA A 121 -6.97 -0.22 9.36
C ALA A 121 -5.50 0.11 9.70
N PRO A 122 -4.54 -0.82 9.48
CA PRO A 122 -3.14 -0.63 9.79
C PRO A 122 -2.50 0.61 9.15
N ASP A 123 -2.91 0.96 7.94
CA ASP A 123 -2.41 2.15 7.24
C ASP A 123 -2.82 3.46 7.94
N LEU A 124 -3.88 3.46 8.73
CA LEU A 124 -4.33 4.57 9.57
C LEU A 124 -3.63 4.60 10.95
N GLN A 125 -2.86 3.58 11.28
CA GLN A 125 -2.11 3.50 12.55
C GLN A 125 -0.63 3.88 12.37
N VAL A 126 -0.22 4.31 11.17
CA VAL A 126 1.13 4.84 10.94
C VAL A 126 1.28 6.16 11.66
N ARG A 127 2.15 6.21 12.66
CA ARG A 127 2.37 7.35 13.55
C ARG A 127 3.63 8.12 13.13
N PRO A 128 3.82 9.38 13.60
CA PRO A 128 5.02 10.16 13.28
C PRO A 128 6.33 9.43 13.59
N GLU A 129 6.39 8.63 14.66
CA GLU A 129 7.56 7.84 15.02
C GLU A 129 7.90 6.70 14.05
N ASN A 130 6.91 6.26 13.25
CA ASN A 130 7.11 5.26 12.20
C ASN A 130 7.65 5.88 10.90
N ILE A 131 7.66 7.21 10.80
CA ILE A 131 8.07 7.92 9.60
C ILE A 131 9.53 8.33 9.70
N ASP A 132 10.36 7.73 8.87
CA ASP A 132 11.76 8.17 8.74
C ASP A 132 11.82 9.55 8.07
N SER A 133 11.97 10.58 8.91
CA SER A 133 12.02 11.97 8.43
C SER A 133 13.25 12.27 7.57
N ALA A 134 14.33 11.49 7.68
CA ALA A 134 15.50 11.63 6.80
C ALA A 134 15.19 11.08 5.41
N ALA A 135 14.52 9.93 5.33
CA ALA A 135 14.04 9.36 4.06
C ALA A 135 13.07 10.32 3.36
N VAL A 136 12.12 10.91 4.12
CA VAL A 136 11.18 11.90 3.56
C VAL A 136 11.92 13.12 2.99
N ARG A 137 12.88 13.68 3.73
CA ARG A 137 13.64 14.87 3.28
C ARG A 137 14.57 14.60 2.09
N SER A 138 15.06 13.36 1.96
CA SER A 138 15.97 12.98 0.89
C SER A 138 15.25 12.49 -0.38
N ALA A 139 13.96 12.15 -0.29
CA ALA A 139 13.17 11.72 -1.44
C ALA A 139 13.02 12.89 -2.45
N ARG A 140 13.15 12.58 -3.74
CA ARG A 140 12.94 13.56 -4.81
C ARG A 140 11.47 13.97 -4.94
N LEU A 141 10.56 13.01 -4.70
CA LEU A 141 9.12 13.25 -4.67
C LEU A 141 8.54 12.52 -3.45
N TYR A 142 7.83 13.26 -2.62
CA TYR A 142 6.97 12.69 -1.56
C TYR A 142 5.51 12.80 -2.01
N TRP A 143 4.81 11.66 -1.98
CA TRP A 143 3.44 11.57 -2.46
C TRP A 143 2.51 11.03 -1.37
N SER A 144 1.37 11.70 -1.18
CA SER A 144 0.32 11.24 -0.25
C SER A 144 -1.06 11.35 -0.91
N THR A 145 -2.00 10.50 -0.46
CA THR A 145 -3.40 10.62 -0.87
C THR A 145 -4.21 11.44 0.13
N VAL A 146 -5.30 12.04 -0.37
CA VAL A 146 -6.31 12.65 0.51
C VAL A 146 -6.95 11.61 1.45
N THR A 147 -7.05 10.35 1.03
CA THR A 147 -7.55 9.26 1.89
C THR A 147 -6.68 9.06 3.14
N GLY A 148 -5.37 9.26 3.02
CA GLY A 148 -4.44 9.22 4.17
C GLY A 148 -4.55 10.43 5.10
N LEU A 149 -5.35 11.45 4.73
CA LEU A 149 -5.59 12.66 5.50
C LEU A 149 -7.04 12.74 6.00
N SER A 150 -7.83 11.67 5.85
CA SER A 150 -9.27 11.68 6.15
C SER A 150 -9.59 11.35 7.60
N GLU A 151 -8.68 10.71 8.31
CA GLU A 151 -8.82 10.33 9.72
C GLU A 151 -7.48 10.52 10.42
N GLU A 152 -7.52 10.87 11.71
CA GLU A 152 -6.32 10.92 12.55
C GLU A 152 -6.05 9.55 13.18
N PRO A 153 -4.77 9.15 13.34
CA PRO A 153 -4.39 8.26 14.40
C PRO A 153 -4.33 9.02 15.75
#